data_451a610dbf4c9c6d160beb58a8c8f581
#
_entry.id   451a610dbf4c9c6d160beb58a8c8f581
#
_cell.length_a   1.000
_cell.length_b   1.000
_cell.length_c   1.000
_cell.angle_alpha   90.00
_cell.angle_beta   90.00
_cell.angle_gamma   90.00
#
_symmetry.space_group_name_H-M   'P 1'
#
loop_
_entity.id
_entity.type
_entity.pdbx_description
1 polymer ?
#
loop_
_entity_poly.entity_id
_entity_poly.type
_entity_poly.pdbx_seq_one_letter_code
_entity_poly.pdbx_strand_id
1 'polypeptide(L)'
;MKFYINSSNGDSSIIKPKEFDKTISIKVRRLEEYINSRVKCLKLEAEGAEPEIIEGLGNKLSLVEYITADLGPERGVNEESTLVPVTNMLLSKGFELVEVQYPRICALFKNKNLDNNS
;
A
#
# COMPACT_ATOMS: atom_id res chain seq x y z
N MET A 1 2.92 -17.51 -3.99
CA MET A 1 1.85 -16.50 -4.02
C MET A 1 1.19 -16.47 -5.39
N LYS A 2 -0.11 -16.32 -5.43
CA LYS A 2 -0.87 -16.20 -6.69
C LYS A 2 -1.06 -14.76 -7.07
N PHE A 3 -0.97 -14.49 -8.37
CA PHE A 3 -1.23 -13.18 -8.95
C PHE A 3 -2.44 -13.32 -9.90
N TYR A 4 -3.47 -12.52 -9.67
CA TYR A 4 -4.70 -12.57 -10.43
C TYR A 4 -4.65 -11.57 -11.58
N ILE A 5 -4.91 -12.05 -12.80
CA ILE A 5 -4.79 -11.26 -14.01
C ILE A 5 -6.17 -11.02 -14.60
N ASN A 6 -6.45 -9.77 -14.96
CA ASN A 6 -7.59 -9.40 -15.79
C ASN A 6 -7.04 -8.88 -17.12
N SER A 7 -7.09 -9.71 -18.14
CA SER A 7 -6.52 -9.41 -19.46
C SER A 7 -7.30 -8.34 -20.22
N SER A 8 -8.53 -8.06 -19.83
CA SER A 8 -9.40 -7.13 -20.57
C SER A 8 -9.21 -5.67 -20.17
N ASN A 9 -8.76 -5.38 -18.94
CA ASN A 9 -8.62 -4.01 -18.46
C ASN A 9 -7.29 -3.70 -17.75
N GLY A 10 -6.42 -4.69 -17.64
CA GLY A 10 -5.11 -4.51 -17.03
C GLY A 10 -5.11 -4.45 -15.50
N ASP A 11 -6.24 -4.61 -14.84
CA ASP A 11 -6.31 -4.62 -13.38
C ASP A 11 -5.93 -5.99 -12.84
N SER A 12 -4.72 -6.08 -12.31
CA SER A 12 -4.17 -7.32 -11.79
C SER A 12 -3.76 -7.15 -10.34
N SER A 13 -3.86 -8.20 -9.53
CA SER A 13 -3.61 -8.08 -8.09
C SER A 13 -3.18 -9.40 -7.46
N ILE A 14 -2.49 -9.31 -6.29
CA ILE A 14 -2.22 -10.45 -5.42
C ILE A 14 -3.41 -10.75 -4.52
N ILE A 15 -4.33 -9.81 -4.35
CA ILE A 15 -5.61 -10.03 -3.66
C ILE A 15 -6.63 -10.39 -4.74
N LYS A 16 -7.39 -11.48 -4.54
CA LYS A 16 -8.36 -11.95 -5.52
C LYS A 16 -9.37 -10.85 -5.85
N PRO A 17 -9.36 -10.30 -7.08
CA PRO A 17 -10.29 -9.24 -7.47
C PRO A 17 -11.66 -9.82 -7.85
N LYS A 18 -12.62 -8.93 -8.10
CA LYS A 18 -13.95 -9.30 -8.56
C LYS A 18 -13.90 -10.00 -9.93
N GLU A 19 -13.06 -9.48 -10.82
CA GLU A 19 -12.92 -10.03 -12.18
C GLU A 19 -11.46 -10.39 -12.45
N PHE A 20 -11.24 -11.62 -12.85
CA PHE A 20 -9.93 -12.07 -13.32
C PHE A 20 -10.14 -13.31 -14.23
N ASP A 21 -9.24 -13.50 -15.17
CA ASP A 21 -9.31 -14.64 -16.10
C ASP A 21 -8.12 -15.59 -15.98
N LYS A 22 -7.08 -15.20 -15.25
CA LYS A 22 -5.90 -16.03 -15.06
C LYS A 22 -5.35 -15.87 -13.65
N THR A 23 -4.68 -16.94 -13.18
CA THR A 23 -3.85 -16.87 -12.00
C THR A 23 -2.46 -17.38 -12.35
N ILE A 24 -1.44 -16.78 -11.78
CA ILE A 24 -0.07 -17.26 -11.89
C ILE A 24 0.55 -17.30 -10.50
N SER A 25 1.51 -18.20 -10.31
CA SER A 25 2.28 -18.22 -9.07
C SER A 25 3.52 -17.36 -9.26
N ILE A 26 3.76 -16.44 -8.35
CA ILE A 26 4.91 -15.55 -8.40
C ILE A 26 5.75 -15.70 -7.15
N LYS A 27 7.07 -15.46 -7.29
CA LYS A 27 7.98 -15.38 -6.16
C LYS A 27 7.89 -13.98 -5.59
N VAL A 28 7.64 -13.87 -4.29
CA VAL A 28 7.59 -12.57 -3.62
C VAL A 28 8.68 -12.43 -2.59
N ARG A 29 9.08 -11.19 -2.36
CA ARG A 29 9.99 -10.82 -1.29
C ARG A 29 9.37 -9.67 -0.52
N ARG A 30 9.71 -9.57 0.76
CA ARG A 30 9.26 -8.46 1.57
C ARG A 30 10.00 -7.19 1.15
N LEU A 31 9.27 -6.10 1.04
CA LEU A 31 9.85 -4.81 0.71
C LEU A 31 10.90 -4.38 1.75
N GLU A 32 10.75 -4.80 3.00
CA GLU A 32 11.71 -4.49 4.07
C GLU A 32 13.13 -4.96 3.75
N GLU A 33 13.29 -5.99 2.92
CA GLU A 33 14.61 -6.48 2.52
C GLU A 33 15.39 -5.44 1.70
N TYR A 34 14.71 -4.48 1.10
CA TYR A 34 15.30 -3.47 0.22
C TYR A 34 15.45 -2.09 0.88
N ILE A 35 14.87 -1.89 2.08
CA ILE A 35 14.94 -0.61 2.77
C ILE A 35 16.03 -0.68 3.84
N ASN A 36 17.18 -0.09 3.56
CA ASN A 36 18.35 -0.11 4.43
C ASN A 36 18.77 1.28 4.90
N SER A 37 18.07 2.32 4.45
CA SER A 37 18.35 3.70 4.83
C SER A 37 17.07 4.51 4.75
N ARG A 38 17.13 5.78 5.17
CA ARG A 38 15.98 6.67 5.18
C ARG A 38 15.39 6.85 3.77
N VAL A 39 14.07 6.72 3.67
CA VAL A 39 13.32 6.88 2.43
C VAL A 39 12.47 8.15 2.54
N LYS A 40 12.63 9.07 1.60
CA LYS A 40 11.88 10.32 1.62
C LYS A 40 10.38 10.09 1.39
N CYS A 41 10.05 9.30 0.38
CA CYS A 41 8.66 9.02 0.04
C CYS A 41 8.51 7.60 -0.52
N LEU A 42 7.56 6.87 0.00
CA LEU A 42 7.17 5.56 -0.49
C LEU A 42 5.80 5.71 -1.17
N LYS A 43 5.74 5.31 -2.43
CA LYS A 43 4.47 5.32 -3.18
C LYS A 43 3.89 3.92 -3.24
N LEU A 44 2.65 3.76 -2.83
CA LEU A 44 1.93 2.48 -2.82
C LEU A 44 0.78 2.48 -3.82
N GLU A 45 0.87 1.61 -4.81
CA GLU A 45 -0.19 1.35 -5.78
C GLU A 45 -0.28 -0.17 -5.97
N ALA A 46 -0.97 -0.85 -5.08
CA ALA A 46 -0.92 -2.31 -5.01
C ALA A 46 -2.29 -2.98 -5.22
N GLU A 47 -3.23 -2.27 -5.85
CA GLU A 47 -4.55 -2.81 -6.24
C GLU A 47 -5.25 -3.53 -5.08
N GLY A 48 -5.23 -2.91 -3.91
CA GLY A 48 -5.88 -3.43 -2.71
C GLY A 48 -4.98 -4.20 -1.75
N ALA A 49 -3.72 -4.40 -2.08
CA ALA A 49 -2.77 -5.14 -1.22
C ALA A 49 -1.93 -4.23 -0.32
N GLU A 50 -2.27 -2.95 -0.21
CA GLU A 50 -1.51 -1.98 0.60
C GLU A 50 -1.37 -2.40 2.07
N PRO A 51 -2.44 -2.89 2.75
CA PRO A 51 -2.28 -3.31 4.15
C PRO A 51 -1.20 -4.38 4.33
N GLU A 52 -1.15 -5.36 3.44
CA GLU A 52 -0.17 -6.45 3.52
C GLU A 52 1.25 -5.95 3.30
N ILE A 53 1.43 -4.98 2.40
CA ILE A 53 2.73 -4.38 2.14
C ILE A 53 3.21 -3.59 3.36
N ILE A 54 2.34 -2.81 3.99
CA ILE A 54 2.67 -2.04 5.19
C ILE A 54 3.05 -2.97 6.34
N GLU A 55 2.28 -4.03 6.54
CA GLU A 55 2.61 -5.03 7.56
C GLU A 55 3.96 -5.68 7.29
N GLY A 56 4.25 -6.00 6.03
CA GLY A 56 5.52 -6.59 5.62
C GLY A 56 6.72 -5.69 5.81
N LEU A 57 6.54 -4.36 5.86
CA LEU A 57 7.64 -3.44 6.13
C LEU A 57 8.14 -3.53 7.58
N GLY A 58 7.27 -3.90 8.51
CA GLY A 58 7.66 -4.06 9.91
C GLY A 58 8.33 -2.81 10.47
N ASN A 59 9.48 -3.00 11.12
CA ASN A 59 10.23 -1.90 11.73
C ASN A 59 10.84 -0.92 10.71
N LYS A 60 10.92 -1.30 9.44
CA LYS A 60 11.47 -0.43 8.39
C LYS A 60 10.58 0.78 8.10
N LEU A 61 9.31 0.76 8.52
CA LEU A 61 8.44 1.93 8.45
C LEU A 61 9.04 3.14 9.15
N SER A 62 9.83 2.92 10.21
CA SER A 62 10.48 4.02 10.93
C SER A 62 11.47 4.82 10.07
N LEU A 63 11.92 4.25 8.96
CA LEU A 63 12.83 4.91 8.02
C LEU A 63 12.12 5.70 6.93
N VAL A 64 10.82 5.57 6.80
CA VAL A 64 10.02 6.20 5.75
C VAL A 64 9.44 7.51 6.26
N GLU A 65 9.72 8.61 5.55
CA GLU A 65 9.23 9.93 5.95
C GLU A 65 7.80 10.19 5.49
N TYR A 66 7.50 9.93 4.22
CA TYR A 66 6.17 10.10 3.65
C TYR A 66 5.71 8.84 2.94
N ILE A 67 4.41 8.59 3.00
CA ILE A 67 3.76 7.54 2.20
C ILE A 67 2.64 8.17 1.42
N THR A 68 2.64 7.98 0.09
CA THR A 68 1.48 8.27 -0.76
C THR A 68 0.88 6.94 -1.20
N ALA A 69 -0.44 6.84 -1.14
CA ALA A 69 -1.11 5.58 -1.43
C ALA A 69 -2.41 5.79 -2.18
N ASP A 70 -2.65 4.97 -3.20
CA ASP A 70 -3.96 4.85 -3.85
C ASP A 70 -4.76 3.80 -3.08
N LEU A 71 -5.77 4.25 -2.34
CA LEU A 71 -6.56 3.43 -1.43
C LEU A 71 -8.00 3.26 -1.89
N GLY A 72 -8.22 3.39 -3.20
CA GLY A 72 -9.53 3.28 -3.82
C GLY A 72 -10.15 1.88 -3.72
N PRO A 73 -11.37 1.70 -4.24
CA PRO A 73 -12.15 0.47 -4.05
C PRO A 73 -11.69 -0.67 -4.97
N GLU A 74 -10.53 -1.22 -4.70
CA GLU A 74 -9.88 -2.23 -5.56
C GLU A 74 -9.60 -3.55 -4.84
N ARG A 75 -9.89 -3.64 -3.53
CA ARG A 75 -9.52 -4.82 -2.75
C ARG A 75 -10.56 -5.92 -2.85
N GLY A 76 -10.14 -7.06 -3.40
CA GLY A 76 -10.88 -8.31 -3.35
C GLY A 76 -12.12 -8.35 -4.22
N VAL A 77 -12.94 -9.37 -3.96
CA VAL A 77 -14.16 -9.64 -4.74
C VAL A 77 -15.20 -8.53 -4.54
N ASN A 78 -15.24 -7.93 -3.37
CA ASN A 78 -16.19 -6.86 -3.03
C ASN A 78 -15.69 -5.47 -3.42
N GLU A 79 -14.53 -5.35 -4.03
CA GLU A 79 -13.93 -4.08 -4.44
C GLU A 79 -13.93 -3.04 -3.30
N GLU A 80 -13.37 -3.43 -2.15
CA GLU A 80 -13.35 -2.58 -0.98
C GLU A 80 -12.22 -1.55 -1.04
N SER A 81 -12.49 -0.35 -0.50
CA SER A 81 -11.44 0.64 -0.28
C SER A 81 -10.55 0.23 0.88
N THR A 82 -9.25 0.50 0.77
CA THR A 82 -8.29 0.24 1.83
C THR A 82 -7.98 1.47 2.66
N LEU A 83 -8.70 2.58 2.46
CA LEU A 83 -8.46 3.83 3.18
C LEU A 83 -8.52 3.66 4.70
N VAL A 84 -9.57 3.02 5.22
CA VAL A 84 -9.74 2.87 6.66
C VAL A 84 -8.66 1.97 7.28
N PRO A 85 -8.45 0.73 6.80
CA PRO A 85 -7.44 -0.12 7.42
C PRO A 85 -6.02 0.43 7.30
N VAL A 86 -5.65 0.99 6.15
CA VAL A 86 -4.31 1.56 5.97
C VAL A 86 -4.11 2.77 6.88
N THR A 87 -5.10 3.66 6.96
CA THR A 87 -5.03 4.82 7.85
C THR A 87 -4.84 4.38 9.31
N ASN A 88 -5.64 3.43 9.78
CA ASN A 88 -5.53 2.95 11.15
C ASN A 88 -4.16 2.30 11.41
N MET A 89 -3.64 1.51 10.48
CA MET A 89 -2.32 0.89 10.62
C MET A 89 -1.24 1.96 10.73
N LEU A 90 -1.24 2.95 9.84
CA LEU A 90 -0.20 3.97 9.82
C LEU A 90 -0.28 4.90 11.01
N LEU A 91 -1.48 5.27 11.45
CA LEU A 91 -1.63 6.07 12.67
C LEU A 91 -1.06 5.35 13.89
N SER A 92 -1.28 4.03 13.99
CA SER A 92 -0.73 3.24 15.08
C SER A 92 0.79 3.14 15.06
N LYS A 93 1.42 3.43 13.91
CA LYS A 93 2.87 3.38 13.72
C LYS A 93 3.54 4.76 13.81
N GLY A 94 2.79 5.79 14.18
CA GLY A 94 3.35 7.13 14.33
C GLY A 94 3.23 8.03 13.11
N PHE A 95 2.48 7.62 12.11
CA PHE A 95 2.15 8.48 10.97
C PHE A 95 0.91 9.30 11.24
N GLU A 96 0.78 10.42 10.55
CA GLU A 96 -0.47 11.20 10.51
C GLU A 96 -0.97 11.26 9.08
N LEU A 97 -2.30 11.32 8.93
CA LEU A 97 -2.94 11.54 7.65
C LEU A 97 -2.91 13.04 7.34
N VAL A 98 -2.22 13.41 6.27
CA VAL A 98 -2.04 14.82 5.89
C VAL A 98 -3.13 15.29 4.93
N GLU A 99 -3.44 14.46 3.94
CA GLU A 99 -4.37 14.84 2.87
C GLU A 99 -4.98 13.61 2.24
N VAL A 100 -6.23 13.74 1.82
CA VAL A 100 -6.91 12.76 0.96
C VAL A 100 -7.50 13.51 -0.22
N GLN A 101 -7.22 13.02 -1.42
CA GLN A 101 -7.76 13.60 -2.66
C GLN A 101 -8.81 12.71 -3.29
N TYR A 102 -9.86 13.31 -3.80
CA TYR A 102 -10.98 12.66 -4.48
C TYR A 102 -11.06 13.14 -5.92
N PRO A 103 -11.72 12.41 -6.84
CA PRO A 103 -12.52 11.20 -6.65
C PRO A 103 -11.69 9.91 -6.47
N ARG A 104 -10.43 9.91 -6.92
CA ARG A 104 -9.51 8.81 -6.56
C ARG A 104 -9.12 9.01 -5.10
N ILE A 105 -9.19 7.95 -4.33
CA ILE A 105 -8.85 8.02 -2.90
C ILE A 105 -7.33 7.89 -2.77
N CYS A 106 -6.64 9.01 -2.99
CA CYS A 106 -5.18 9.09 -2.85
C CYS A 106 -4.85 9.81 -1.56
N ALA A 107 -4.14 9.14 -0.67
CA ALA A 107 -3.83 9.65 0.66
C ALA A 107 -2.34 9.93 0.82
N LEU A 108 -2.03 10.97 1.57
CA LEU A 108 -0.66 11.33 1.96
C LEU A 108 -0.52 11.20 3.46
N PHE A 109 0.47 10.43 3.89
CA PHE A 109 0.80 10.24 5.30
C PHE A 109 2.21 10.75 5.57
N LYS A 110 2.41 11.32 6.76
CA LYS A 110 3.72 11.80 7.21
C LYS A 110 4.10 11.09 8.50
N ASN A 111 5.35 10.63 8.57
CA ASN A 111 5.90 10.04 9.78
C ASN A 111 6.26 11.16 10.78
N LYS A 112 5.51 11.23 11.88
CA LYS A 112 5.72 12.26 12.92
C LYS A 112 7.02 12.05 13.69
N ASN A 113 7.57 10.85 13.65
CA ASN A 113 8.79 10.53 14.40
C ASN A 113 10.07 10.92 13.66
N LEU A 114 9.95 11.36 12.40
CA LEU A 114 11.09 11.83 11.62
C LEU A 114 11.07 13.35 11.50
N ASP A 115 12.22 13.97 11.83
CA ASP A 115 12.42 15.40 11.69
C ASP A 115 12.79 15.72 10.24
N ASN A 116 12.15 16.74 9.65
CA ASN A 116 12.43 17.18 8.29
C ASN A 116 13.84 17.78 8.15
N ASN A 117 14.47 18.18 9.23
CA ASN A 117 15.80 18.79 9.24
C ASN A 117 16.93 17.79 9.48
N SER A 118 16.61 16.54 9.64
CA SER A 118 17.60 15.51 9.91
C SER A 118 18.05 14.78 8.65
#